data_cfbfd7281ae0d11167cba079f25d0211
#
_entry.id   cfbfd7281ae0d11167cba079f25d0211
#
_cell.length_a   1.000
_cell.length_b   1.000
_cell.length_c   1.000
_cell.angle_alpha   90.00
_cell.angle_beta   90.00
_cell.angle_gamma   90.00
#
_symmetry.space_group_name_H-M   'P 1'
#
loop_
_entity.id
_entity.type
_entity.pdbx_description
1 polymer ?
#
loop_
_entity_poly.entity_id
_entity_poly.type
_entity_poly.pdbx_seq_one_letter_code
_entity_poly.pdbx_strand_id
1 'polypeptide(L)'
;MAEGTPRRSVSRGQLAARTAIGLVILFMLFMWLYAFVFASANAVAKVSDTAWSKRAEQICNRRNDLLDQNAKNTRLKSDGSAQSVGVGVTKATDIIETALDQVQAVLPSSAQDQKLISEWNKLYRIYISDRRLTEKKLAAGQASELNETTLNGAPISSSIADFTSVNRMPSCSAPTGS
;
A
#
# COMPACT_ATOMS: atom_id res chain seq x y z
N MET A 1 23.83 -32.94 -68.50
CA MET A 1 24.64 -32.01 -67.69
C MET A 1 23.84 -31.75 -66.43
N ALA A 2 24.24 -32.34 -65.32
CA ALA A 2 23.56 -32.18 -64.02
C ALA A 2 24.42 -31.27 -63.14
N GLU A 3 23.93 -30.05 -62.90
CA GLU A 3 24.60 -29.04 -62.05
C GLU A 3 24.40 -29.41 -60.56
N GLY A 4 25.48 -29.88 -59.95
CA GLY A 4 25.52 -30.20 -58.54
C GLY A 4 25.51 -28.91 -57.67
N THR A 5 24.43 -28.69 -56.96
CA THR A 5 24.31 -27.59 -55.98
C THR A 5 25.31 -27.79 -54.83
N PRO A 6 26.16 -26.83 -54.48
CA PRO A 6 27.13 -26.99 -53.40
C PRO A 6 26.42 -27.00 -52.05
N ARG A 7 26.50 -28.12 -51.33
CA ARG A 7 26.10 -28.24 -49.93
C ARG A 7 27.02 -27.32 -49.09
N ARG A 8 26.52 -26.16 -48.63
CA ARG A 8 27.22 -25.33 -47.68
C ARG A 8 27.34 -26.08 -46.32
N SER A 9 28.56 -26.50 -46.00
CA SER A 9 28.90 -27.03 -44.68
C SER A 9 28.81 -25.93 -43.66
N VAL A 10 27.84 -26.00 -42.74
CA VAL A 10 27.71 -25.06 -41.62
C VAL A 10 28.88 -25.32 -40.69
N SER A 11 29.73 -24.32 -40.46
CA SER A 11 30.87 -24.45 -39.55
C SER A 11 30.35 -24.62 -38.08
N ARG A 12 31.09 -25.40 -37.27
CA ARG A 12 30.75 -25.61 -35.84
C ARG A 12 30.59 -24.29 -35.07
N GLY A 13 31.36 -23.24 -35.43
CA GLY A 13 31.25 -21.91 -34.85
C GLY A 13 29.93 -21.20 -35.17
N GLN A 14 29.42 -21.36 -36.42
CA GLN A 14 28.10 -20.80 -36.79
C GLN A 14 26.96 -21.50 -36.10
N LEU A 15 27.07 -22.79 -35.80
CA LEU A 15 26.07 -23.52 -35.02
C LEU A 15 26.05 -23.04 -33.57
N ALA A 16 27.22 -22.91 -32.93
CA ALA A 16 27.37 -22.42 -31.59
C ALA A 16 26.83 -20.97 -31.42
N ALA A 17 27.12 -20.09 -32.37
CA ALA A 17 26.61 -18.71 -32.34
C ALA A 17 25.06 -18.66 -32.46
N ARG A 18 24.47 -19.47 -33.33
CA ARG A 18 23.01 -19.55 -33.49
C ARG A 18 22.33 -20.09 -32.24
N THR A 19 22.92 -21.10 -31.58
CA THR A 19 22.42 -21.65 -30.33
C THR A 19 22.50 -20.62 -29.21
N ALA A 20 23.59 -19.87 -29.07
CA ALA A 20 23.75 -18.82 -28.08
C ALA A 20 22.70 -17.70 -28.25
N ILE A 21 22.48 -17.24 -29.50
CA ILE A 21 21.45 -16.23 -29.78
C ILE A 21 20.05 -16.76 -29.43
N GLY A 22 19.74 -18.02 -29.77
CA GLY A 22 18.47 -18.68 -29.44
C GLY A 22 18.22 -18.74 -27.93
N LEU A 23 19.26 -19.06 -27.14
CA LEU A 23 19.17 -19.09 -25.67
C LEU A 23 18.94 -17.68 -25.08
N VAL A 24 19.59 -16.66 -25.60
CA VAL A 24 19.38 -15.26 -25.14
C VAL A 24 17.94 -14.81 -25.43
N ILE A 25 17.41 -15.11 -26.62
CA ILE A 25 16.02 -14.77 -26.97
C ILE A 25 15.05 -15.53 -26.07
N LEU A 26 15.27 -16.83 -25.85
CA LEU A 26 14.43 -17.63 -24.96
C LEU A 26 14.44 -17.11 -23.53
N PHE A 27 15.61 -16.72 -23.02
CA PHE A 27 15.76 -16.10 -21.69
C PHE A 27 15.02 -14.77 -21.59
N MET A 28 15.13 -13.91 -22.60
CA MET A 28 14.39 -12.64 -22.64
C MET A 28 12.86 -12.88 -22.66
N LEU A 29 12.38 -13.82 -23.48
CA LEU A 29 10.96 -14.16 -23.53
C LEU A 29 10.47 -14.70 -22.19
N PHE A 30 11.25 -15.57 -21.52
CA PHE A 30 10.92 -16.09 -20.21
C PHE A 30 10.89 -14.99 -19.15
N MET A 31 11.84 -14.06 -19.18
CA MET A 31 11.89 -12.91 -18.27
C MET A 31 10.70 -11.98 -18.47
N TRP A 32 10.29 -11.73 -19.73
CA TRP A 32 9.10 -10.95 -20.05
C TRP A 32 7.82 -11.66 -19.57
N LEU A 33 7.69 -12.96 -19.85
CA LEU A 33 6.54 -13.73 -19.39
C LEU A 33 6.44 -13.74 -17.86
N TYR A 34 7.58 -13.92 -17.19
CA TYR A 34 7.67 -13.84 -15.73
C TYR A 34 7.25 -12.46 -15.21
N ALA A 35 7.78 -11.37 -15.80
CA ALA A 35 7.42 -10.02 -15.42
C ALA A 35 5.92 -9.73 -15.63
N PHE A 36 5.33 -10.16 -16.75
CA PHE A 36 3.90 -9.95 -17.01
C PHE A 36 3.00 -10.77 -16.08
N VAL A 37 3.37 -12.00 -15.76
CA VAL A 37 2.55 -12.88 -14.90
C VAL A 37 2.67 -12.47 -13.43
N PHE A 38 3.88 -12.14 -12.96
CA PHE A 38 4.10 -11.84 -11.54
C PHE A 38 3.96 -10.36 -11.19
N ALA A 39 4.29 -9.42 -12.09
CA ALA A 39 4.10 -7.99 -11.83
C ALA A 39 2.62 -7.61 -11.76
N SER A 40 1.75 -8.26 -12.55
CA SER A 40 0.31 -8.02 -12.48
C SER A 40 -0.33 -8.52 -11.19
N ALA A 41 0.27 -9.53 -10.53
CA ALA A 41 -0.23 -10.04 -9.25
C ALA A 41 -0.07 -9.06 -8.09
N ASN A 42 0.85 -8.10 -8.20
CA ASN A 42 1.10 -7.04 -7.19
C ASN A 42 0.51 -5.68 -7.59
N ALA A 43 -0.20 -5.58 -8.71
CA ALA A 43 -0.87 -4.34 -9.09
C ALA A 43 -2.00 -4.05 -8.12
N VAL A 44 -1.91 -2.90 -7.42
CA VAL A 44 -3.00 -2.44 -6.55
C VAL A 44 -4.24 -2.24 -7.40
N ALA A 45 -5.28 -3.02 -7.13
CA ALA A 45 -6.49 -2.98 -7.93
C ALA A 45 -7.29 -1.71 -7.63
N LYS A 46 -7.88 -1.13 -8.69
CA LYS A 46 -8.64 0.10 -8.62
C LYS A 46 -10.12 -0.19 -8.38
N VAL A 47 -10.70 0.51 -7.42
CA VAL A 47 -12.16 0.55 -7.20
C VAL A 47 -12.83 1.22 -8.40
N SER A 48 -13.86 0.61 -8.96
CA SER A 48 -14.58 1.13 -10.13
C SER A 48 -15.57 2.24 -9.77
N ASP A 49 -16.11 2.23 -8.55
CA ASP A 49 -17.02 3.26 -8.03
C ASP A 49 -16.26 4.53 -7.65
N THR A 50 -16.19 5.47 -8.59
CA THR A 50 -15.54 6.77 -8.37
C THR A 50 -16.35 7.67 -7.41
N ALA A 51 -17.64 7.46 -7.25
CA ALA A 51 -18.46 8.22 -6.30
C ALA A 51 -18.13 7.80 -4.87
N TRP A 52 -17.88 6.51 -4.64
CA TRP A 52 -17.39 6.01 -3.36
C TRP A 52 -16.03 6.62 -3.02
N SER A 53 -15.07 6.58 -3.95
CA SER A 53 -13.72 7.15 -3.73
C SER A 53 -13.77 8.64 -3.38
N LYS A 54 -14.61 9.43 -4.08
CA LYS A 54 -14.79 10.86 -3.78
C LYS A 54 -15.37 11.10 -2.38
N ARG A 55 -16.35 10.29 -1.97
CA ARG A 55 -16.95 10.35 -0.62
C ARG A 55 -15.94 9.98 0.45
N ALA A 56 -15.17 8.91 0.25
CA ALA A 56 -14.10 8.50 1.14
C ALA A 56 -13.07 9.62 1.31
N GLU A 57 -12.62 10.24 0.22
CA GLU A 57 -11.70 11.38 0.25
C GLU A 57 -12.24 12.56 1.08
N GLN A 58 -13.54 12.90 0.93
CA GLN A 58 -14.16 13.96 1.74
C GLN A 58 -14.19 13.63 3.24
N ILE A 59 -14.46 12.36 3.60
CA ILE A 59 -14.45 11.91 5.00
C ILE A 59 -13.02 12.03 5.55
N CYS A 60 -12.04 11.56 4.79
CA CYS A 60 -10.63 11.61 5.19
C CYS A 60 -10.09 13.05 5.28
N ASN A 61 -10.51 13.96 4.43
CA ASN A 61 -10.18 15.39 4.55
C ASN A 61 -10.66 15.94 5.90
N ARG A 62 -11.92 15.72 6.26
CA ARG A 62 -12.44 16.14 7.57
C ARG A 62 -11.69 15.49 8.74
N ARG A 63 -11.32 14.21 8.60
CA ARG A 63 -10.45 13.53 9.57
C ARG A 63 -9.13 14.27 9.74
N ASN A 64 -8.47 14.67 8.66
CA ASN A 64 -7.18 15.36 8.72
C ASN A 64 -7.32 16.72 9.43
N ASP A 65 -8.39 17.48 9.16
CA ASP A 65 -8.67 18.74 9.88
C ASP A 65 -8.82 18.49 11.40
N LEU A 66 -9.50 17.41 11.80
CA LEU A 66 -9.66 17.04 13.20
C LEU A 66 -8.33 16.59 13.84
N LEU A 67 -7.49 15.88 13.10
CA LEU A 67 -6.15 15.50 13.55
C LEU A 67 -5.26 16.72 13.77
N ASP A 68 -5.28 17.69 12.86
CA ASP A 68 -4.54 18.94 13.00
C ASP A 68 -5.00 19.74 14.23
N GLN A 69 -6.30 19.81 14.47
CA GLN A 69 -6.85 20.44 15.67
C GLN A 69 -6.43 19.69 16.94
N ASN A 70 -6.47 18.35 16.91
CA ASN A 70 -6.01 17.54 18.04
C ASN A 70 -4.52 17.74 18.31
N ALA A 71 -3.68 17.77 17.29
CA ALA A 71 -2.25 18.00 17.42
C ALA A 71 -1.94 19.38 18.04
N LYS A 72 -2.63 20.44 17.58
CA LYS A 72 -2.51 21.78 18.18
C LYS A 72 -2.92 21.79 19.65
N ASN A 73 -4.06 21.17 19.99
CA ASN A 73 -4.54 21.10 21.36
C ASN A 73 -3.61 20.29 22.27
N THR A 74 -3.05 19.20 21.77
CA THR A 74 -2.08 18.38 22.51
C THR A 74 -0.82 19.19 22.81
N ARG A 75 -0.25 19.89 21.83
CA ARG A 75 0.93 20.75 22.05
C ARG A 75 0.69 21.85 23.08
N LEU A 76 -0.50 22.44 23.10
CA LEU A 76 -0.84 23.53 24.04
C LEU A 76 -1.08 23.04 25.47
N LYS A 77 -1.52 21.79 25.64
CA LYS A 77 -1.92 21.24 26.94
C LYS A 77 -0.94 20.22 27.52
N SER A 78 0.01 19.73 26.72
CA SER A 78 0.97 18.73 27.16
C SER A 78 2.04 19.37 28.03
N ASP A 79 2.32 18.73 29.15
CA ASP A 79 3.50 19.02 30.01
C ASP A 79 4.77 18.30 29.55
N GLY A 80 4.72 17.64 28.40
CA GLY A 80 5.81 16.85 27.81
C GLY A 80 5.93 15.43 28.39
N SER A 81 5.09 15.04 29.35
CA SER A 81 5.09 13.69 29.88
C SER A 81 4.54 12.68 28.83
N ALA A 82 5.00 11.43 28.92
CA ALA A 82 4.50 10.36 28.06
C ALA A 82 2.98 10.20 28.19
N GLN A 83 2.45 10.33 29.39
CA GLN A 83 1.00 10.25 29.64
C GLN A 83 0.23 11.37 28.93
N SER A 84 0.68 12.62 29.01
CA SER A 84 0.00 13.74 28.37
C SER A 84 0.04 13.65 26.84
N VAL A 85 1.15 13.20 26.27
CA VAL A 85 1.27 12.88 24.85
C VAL A 85 0.32 11.73 24.49
N GLY A 86 0.25 10.69 25.33
CA GLY A 86 -0.61 9.53 25.15
C GLY A 86 -2.08 9.89 24.99
N VAL A 87 -2.58 10.88 25.74
CA VAL A 87 -3.96 11.38 25.60
C VAL A 87 -4.21 11.92 24.18
N GLY A 88 -3.27 12.69 23.65
CA GLY A 88 -3.37 13.20 22.27
C GLY A 88 -3.33 12.09 21.21
N VAL A 89 -2.48 11.08 21.41
CA VAL A 89 -2.37 9.93 20.50
C VAL A 89 -3.64 9.08 20.54
N THR A 90 -4.20 8.82 21.72
CA THR A 90 -5.49 8.11 21.86
C THR A 90 -6.60 8.81 21.10
N LYS A 91 -6.74 10.13 21.32
CA LYS A 91 -7.76 10.91 20.61
C LYS A 91 -7.53 10.92 19.09
N ALA A 92 -6.29 11.00 18.64
CA ALA A 92 -5.98 10.90 17.22
C ALA A 92 -6.39 9.53 16.64
N THR A 93 -6.14 8.45 17.36
CA THR A 93 -6.54 7.09 16.93
C THR A 93 -8.05 6.95 16.87
N ASP A 94 -8.79 7.50 17.82
CA ASP A 94 -10.27 7.50 17.83
C ASP A 94 -10.83 8.26 16.61
N ILE A 95 -10.22 9.39 16.24
CA ILE A 95 -10.60 10.16 15.05
C ILE A 95 -10.37 9.33 13.78
N ILE A 96 -9.23 8.63 13.67
CA ILE A 96 -8.90 7.78 12.53
C ILE A 96 -9.91 6.63 12.44
N GLU A 97 -10.18 5.95 13.54
CA GLU A 97 -11.09 4.81 13.59
C GLU A 97 -12.52 5.23 13.22
N THR A 98 -13.00 6.34 13.77
CA THR A 98 -14.31 6.91 13.44
C THR A 98 -14.43 7.23 11.94
N ALA A 99 -13.42 7.82 11.34
CA ALA A 99 -13.43 8.13 9.92
C ALA A 99 -13.43 6.85 9.06
N LEU A 100 -12.66 5.83 9.45
CA LEU A 100 -12.65 4.54 8.78
C LEU A 100 -14.03 3.87 8.82
N ASP A 101 -14.71 3.91 9.97
CA ASP A 101 -16.07 3.38 10.11
C ASP A 101 -17.07 4.12 9.22
N GLN A 102 -16.95 5.44 9.11
CA GLN A 102 -17.80 6.24 8.20
C GLN A 102 -17.56 5.88 6.71
N VAL A 103 -16.30 5.62 6.32
CA VAL A 103 -15.98 5.16 4.96
C VAL A 103 -16.58 3.78 4.67
N GLN A 104 -16.61 2.90 5.68
CA GLN A 104 -17.16 1.55 5.57
C GLN A 104 -18.70 1.50 5.64
N ALA A 105 -19.35 2.51 6.18
CA ALA A 105 -20.81 2.53 6.37
C ALA A 105 -21.59 2.52 5.05
N VAL A 106 -20.99 2.97 3.94
CA VAL A 106 -21.61 3.00 2.63
C VAL A 106 -20.68 2.38 1.59
N LEU A 107 -20.85 1.10 1.34
CA LEU A 107 -20.08 0.36 0.34
C LEU A 107 -20.69 0.48 -1.07
N PRO A 108 -19.87 0.34 -2.14
CA PRO A 108 -20.38 0.22 -3.51
C PRO A 108 -21.17 -1.07 -3.69
N SER A 109 -21.99 -1.13 -4.75
CA SER A 109 -22.79 -2.34 -5.07
C SER A 109 -21.95 -3.49 -5.65
N SER A 110 -20.82 -3.18 -6.26
CA SER A 110 -19.92 -4.18 -6.88
C SER A 110 -19.25 -5.05 -5.83
N ALA A 111 -19.44 -6.37 -5.88
CA ALA A 111 -18.78 -7.33 -5.00
C ALA A 111 -17.23 -7.27 -5.12
N GLN A 112 -16.71 -6.98 -6.33
CA GLN A 112 -15.30 -6.80 -6.56
C GLN A 112 -14.77 -5.58 -5.79
N ASP A 113 -15.45 -4.44 -5.87
CA ASP A 113 -15.08 -3.22 -5.16
C ASP A 113 -15.17 -3.41 -3.64
N GLN A 114 -16.23 -4.08 -3.16
CA GLN A 114 -16.38 -4.40 -1.73
C GLN A 114 -15.21 -5.24 -1.22
N LYS A 115 -14.74 -6.21 -2.00
CA LYS A 115 -13.58 -7.04 -1.64
C LYS A 115 -12.32 -6.17 -1.50
N LEU A 116 -12.04 -5.30 -2.49
CA LEU A 116 -10.87 -4.41 -2.47
C LEU A 116 -10.89 -3.46 -1.27
N ILE A 117 -12.05 -2.87 -0.99
CA ILE A 117 -12.26 -1.98 0.16
C ILE A 117 -12.09 -2.74 1.48
N SER A 118 -12.58 -3.98 1.57
CA SER A 118 -12.40 -4.83 2.74
C SER A 118 -10.93 -5.15 2.99
N GLU A 119 -10.15 -5.43 1.96
CA GLU A 119 -8.71 -5.68 2.08
C GLU A 119 -7.97 -4.43 2.57
N TRP A 120 -8.25 -3.27 1.99
CA TRP A 120 -7.72 -2.00 2.47
C TRP A 120 -8.13 -1.69 3.92
N ASN A 121 -9.38 -1.95 4.29
CA ASN A 121 -9.85 -1.79 5.67
C ASN A 121 -9.05 -2.68 6.65
N LYS A 122 -8.73 -3.92 6.29
CA LYS A 122 -7.89 -4.80 7.12
C LYS A 122 -6.51 -4.19 7.38
N LEU A 123 -5.87 -3.60 6.37
CA LEU A 123 -4.58 -2.92 6.54
C LEU A 123 -4.71 -1.76 7.53
N TYR A 124 -5.77 -0.98 7.42
CA TYR A 124 -6.04 0.12 8.35
C TYR A 124 -6.29 -0.37 9.78
N ARG A 125 -7.00 -1.49 9.96
CA ARG A 125 -7.22 -2.07 11.30
C ARG A 125 -5.92 -2.55 11.94
N ILE A 126 -4.97 -3.07 11.16
CA ILE A 126 -3.63 -3.39 11.66
C ILE A 126 -2.91 -2.11 12.10
N TYR A 127 -2.90 -1.07 11.27
CA TYR A 127 -2.31 0.23 11.61
C TYR A 127 -2.91 0.82 12.90
N ILE A 128 -4.23 0.77 13.07
CA ILE A 128 -4.92 1.21 14.30
C ILE A 128 -4.48 0.36 15.50
N SER A 129 -4.34 -0.96 15.33
CA SER A 129 -3.84 -1.85 16.39
C SER A 129 -2.42 -1.47 16.85
N ASP A 130 -1.53 -1.15 15.92
CA ASP A 130 -0.16 -0.71 16.23
C ASP A 130 -0.17 0.61 17.02
N ARG A 131 -1.05 1.55 16.66
CA ARG A 131 -1.26 2.79 17.41
C ARG A 131 -1.78 2.52 18.82
N ARG A 132 -2.74 1.61 18.98
CA ARG A 132 -3.28 1.22 20.32
C ARG A 132 -2.20 0.56 21.21
N LEU A 133 -1.24 -0.15 20.64
CA LEU A 133 -0.10 -0.67 21.39
C LEU A 133 0.82 0.46 21.87
N THR A 134 1.06 1.47 21.03
CA THR A 134 1.82 2.67 21.40
C THR A 134 1.12 3.45 22.52
N GLU A 135 -0.20 3.63 22.43
CA GLU A 135 -1.00 4.28 23.49
C GLU A 135 -0.85 3.62 24.84
N LYS A 136 -0.88 2.27 24.89
CA LYS A 136 -0.70 1.52 26.15
C LYS A 136 0.66 1.81 26.79
N LYS A 137 1.72 1.90 26.01
CA LYS A 137 3.07 2.22 26.51
C LYS A 137 3.13 3.65 27.05
N LEU A 138 2.58 4.61 26.30
CA LEU A 138 2.52 6.01 26.71
C LEU A 138 1.70 6.19 27.98
N ALA A 139 0.55 5.52 28.11
CA ALA A 139 -0.27 5.54 29.34
C ALA A 139 0.46 4.96 30.56
N ALA A 140 1.36 3.99 30.35
CA ALA A 140 2.25 3.45 31.37
C ALA A 140 3.45 4.38 31.70
N GLY A 141 3.53 5.57 31.12
CA GLY A 141 4.64 6.52 31.31
C GLY A 141 5.90 6.19 30.52
N GLN A 142 5.83 5.26 29.57
CA GLN A 142 6.95 4.86 28.73
C GLN A 142 6.94 5.69 27.44
N ALA A 143 8.03 6.42 27.18
CA ALA A 143 8.22 7.06 25.87
C ALA A 143 8.22 5.99 24.77
N SER A 144 7.39 6.16 23.77
CA SER A 144 7.26 5.21 22.66
C SER A 144 6.90 5.92 21.37
N GLU A 145 7.58 5.53 20.32
CA GLU A 145 7.22 5.88 18.93
C GLU A 145 6.30 4.81 18.34
N LEU A 146 5.58 5.18 17.29
CA LEU A 146 4.78 4.23 16.54
C LEU A 146 5.69 3.20 15.85
N ASN A 147 5.53 1.95 16.21
CA ASN A 147 6.20 0.82 15.56
C ASN A 147 5.17 0.12 14.67
N GLU A 148 5.23 0.36 13.38
CA GLU A 148 4.29 -0.21 12.44
C GLU A 148 4.62 -1.67 12.10
N THR A 149 3.59 -2.49 11.98
CA THR A 149 3.68 -3.81 11.36
C THR A 149 4.23 -3.69 9.94
N THR A 150 5.17 -4.56 9.59
CA THR A 150 5.74 -4.61 8.24
C THR A 150 5.05 -5.68 7.39
N LEU A 151 4.71 -5.34 6.16
CA LEU A 151 4.18 -6.24 5.15
C LEU A 151 5.10 -6.21 3.93
N ASN A 152 5.61 -7.38 3.54
CA ASN A 152 6.58 -7.50 2.42
C ASN A 152 7.81 -6.59 2.55
N GLY A 153 8.29 -6.37 3.78
CA GLY A 153 9.47 -5.54 4.05
C GLY A 153 9.22 -4.03 4.09
N ALA A 154 7.98 -3.58 3.93
CA ALA A 154 7.60 -2.17 4.05
C ALA A 154 6.61 -1.94 5.20
N PRO A 155 6.56 -0.75 5.82
CA PRO A 155 5.53 -0.39 6.80
C PRO A 155 4.12 -0.55 6.22
N ILE A 156 3.15 -0.95 7.05
CA ILE A 156 1.76 -1.15 6.62
C ILE A 156 1.13 0.12 6.05
N SER A 157 1.56 1.29 6.52
CA SER A 157 1.16 2.59 6.00
C SER A 157 1.48 2.78 4.51
N SER A 158 2.56 2.15 4.00
CA SER A 158 2.90 2.16 2.58
C SER A 158 1.85 1.45 1.73
N SER A 159 1.40 0.26 2.16
CA SER A 159 0.33 -0.48 1.46
C SER A 159 -1.00 0.27 1.49
N ILE A 160 -1.29 0.98 2.58
CA ILE A 160 -2.46 1.87 2.67
C ILE A 160 -2.33 3.01 1.67
N ALA A 161 -1.15 3.64 1.59
CA ALA A 161 -0.87 4.76 0.68
C ALA A 161 -0.96 4.34 -0.80
N ASP A 162 -0.46 3.16 -1.16
CA ASP A 162 -0.57 2.59 -2.51
C ASP A 162 -2.03 2.48 -2.96
N PHE A 163 -2.89 1.90 -2.10
CA PHE A 163 -4.31 1.79 -2.39
C PHE A 163 -4.97 3.17 -2.56
N THR A 164 -4.69 4.11 -1.65
CA THR A 164 -5.31 5.44 -1.68
C THR A 164 -4.85 6.26 -2.89
N SER A 165 -3.58 6.12 -3.29
CA SER A 165 -3.02 6.76 -4.48
C SER A 165 -3.72 6.31 -5.76
N VAL A 166 -3.83 4.99 -5.98
CA VAL A 166 -4.48 4.42 -7.17
C VAL A 166 -5.96 4.80 -7.23
N ASN A 167 -6.62 4.95 -6.08
CA ASN A 167 -8.04 5.26 -5.97
C ASN A 167 -8.34 6.77 -5.84
N ARG A 168 -7.31 7.64 -5.99
CA ARG A 168 -7.43 9.09 -5.92
C ARG A 168 -8.04 9.59 -4.61
N MET A 169 -7.59 8.99 -3.51
CA MET A 169 -8.01 9.33 -2.14
C MET A 169 -6.77 9.62 -1.27
N PRO A 170 -5.88 10.57 -1.66
CA PRO A 170 -4.63 10.80 -0.95
C PRO A 170 -4.83 11.18 0.53
N SER A 171 -5.93 11.86 0.85
CA SER A 171 -6.26 12.21 2.23
C SER A 171 -6.57 10.99 3.09
N CYS A 172 -6.91 9.84 2.49
CA CYS A 172 -7.15 8.59 3.20
C CYS A 172 -5.87 7.77 3.46
N SER A 173 -4.69 8.29 3.16
CA SER A 173 -3.44 7.65 3.58
C SER A 173 -3.32 7.62 5.11
N ALA A 174 -2.55 6.68 5.63
CA ALA A 174 -2.26 6.63 7.06
C ALA A 174 -1.49 7.91 7.46
N PRO A 175 -1.91 8.59 8.55
CA PRO A 175 -1.20 9.78 9.00
C PRO A 175 0.22 9.44 9.44
N THR A 176 1.21 10.12 8.90
CA THR A 176 2.62 9.97 9.30
C THR A 176 2.91 10.94 10.44
N GLY A 177 3.40 10.43 11.58
CA GLY A 177 4.05 11.26 12.61
C GLY A 177 3.12 12.19 13.42
N SER A 178 2.02 11.68 13.92
CA SER A 178 1.22 12.38 14.95
C SER A 178 1.25 11.64 16.27
#